data_b668157cc4a3a814526eaf30833f7d31
#
_entry.id   b668157cc4a3a814526eaf30833f7d31
#
_cell.length_a   1.000
_cell.length_b   1.000
_cell.length_c   1.000
_cell.angle_alpha   90.00
_cell.angle_beta   90.00
_cell.angle_gamma   90.00
#
_symmetry.space_group_name_H-M   'P 1'
#
loop_
_entity.id
_entity.type
_entity.pdbx_description
1 polymer ?
#
loop_
_entity_poly.entity_id
_entity_poly.type
_entity_poly.pdbx_seq_one_letter_code
_entity_poly.pdbx_strand_id
1 'polypeptide(L)'
;MKPLARKTPPVDNPREATRAESAYRRIKAAIFDFVLLPGEGFTETDIAQRLDMSRTPVREALFRLELEGYVQVAFRSGWNVAPFDFRKLEELYDLRVLIECHAVDRLCAAAPMPDLGLLKGVWLVPEADRQSDTAEVADLDEAFHSTLVSAAGNHEMARVHAEVTDGIRIVRRLDFTQAARIAATYDEHAKILRAVLARRAEPAKLLLRSHIEASKAEVRKITIHKLHSARSPVSEL
;
A
#
# COMPACT_ATOMS: atom_id res chain seq x y z
N MET A 1 3.77 37.85 38.19
CA MET A 1 3.66 36.72 37.22
C MET A 1 2.21 36.50 36.92
N LYS A 2 1.74 36.82 35.71
CA LYS A 2 0.38 36.52 35.26
C LYS A 2 0.33 35.05 34.78
N PRO A 3 -0.70 34.27 35.11
CA PRO A 3 -0.81 32.88 34.63
C PRO A 3 -1.10 32.87 33.13
N LEU A 4 -0.36 32.06 32.39
CA LEU A 4 -0.63 31.75 30.99
C LEU A 4 -1.97 31.00 30.89
N ALA A 5 -2.95 31.64 30.25
CA ALA A 5 -4.21 31.02 29.92
C ALA A 5 -3.93 29.85 28.95
N ARG A 6 -4.26 28.63 29.36
CA ARG A 6 -4.31 27.44 28.46
C ARG A 6 -5.36 27.71 27.39
N LYS A 7 -4.93 27.87 26.13
CA LYS A 7 -5.85 27.79 25.00
C LYS A 7 -6.42 26.37 24.95
N THR A 8 -7.72 26.26 25.17
CA THR A 8 -8.49 25.04 24.87
C THR A 8 -8.26 24.69 23.39
N PRO A 9 -7.99 23.42 23.06
CA PRO A 9 -7.96 22.99 21.68
C PRO A 9 -9.32 23.24 21.02
N PRO A 10 -9.36 23.56 19.71
CA PRO A 10 -10.61 23.75 18.99
C PRO A 10 -11.47 22.51 19.09
N VAL A 11 -12.78 22.70 19.38
CA VAL A 11 -13.77 21.63 19.39
C VAL A 11 -13.85 21.08 17.97
N ASP A 12 -13.47 19.82 17.78
CA ASP A 12 -13.59 19.11 16.51
C ASP A 12 -15.05 19.18 16.03
N ASN A 13 -15.27 19.90 14.94
CA ASN A 13 -16.56 19.91 14.26
C ASN A 13 -16.68 18.61 13.43
N PRO A 14 -17.63 17.70 13.73
CA PRO A 14 -17.76 16.41 13.03
C PRO A 14 -17.85 16.54 11.49
N ARG A 15 -18.33 17.67 10.99
CA ARG A 15 -18.38 17.95 9.53
C ARG A 15 -17.01 18.31 8.96
N GLU A 16 -16.11 18.89 9.72
CA GLU A 16 -14.74 19.20 9.29
C GLU A 16 -13.87 17.95 9.33
N ALA A 17 -14.02 17.10 10.35
CA ALA A 17 -13.35 15.80 10.42
C ALA A 17 -13.71 14.91 9.20
N THR A 18 -14.98 14.89 8.78
CA THR A 18 -15.39 14.16 7.57
C THR A 18 -14.85 14.77 6.27
N ARG A 19 -14.68 16.10 6.21
CA ARG A 19 -14.09 16.77 5.06
C ARG A 19 -12.58 16.57 4.98
N ALA A 20 -11.87 16.60 6.09
CA ALA A 20 -10.44 16.30 6.14
C ALA A 20 -10.17 14.84 5.74
N GLU A 21 -10.99 13.90 6.21
CA GLU A 21 -10.89 12.49 5.79
C GLU A 21 -11.18 12.30 4.28
N SER A 22 -12.16 13.04 3.75
CA SER A 22 -12.43 13.04 2.31
C SER A 22 -11.28 13.64 1.51
N ALA A 23 -10.70 14.77 1.95
CA ALA A 23 -9.53 15.39 1.33
C ALA A 23 -8.34 14.42 1.35
N TYR A 24 -8.05 13.81 2.51
CA TYR A 24 -6.98 12.83 2.68
C TYR A 24 -7.10 11.68 1.67
N ARG A 25 -8.26 11.03 1.59
CA ARG A 25 -8.48 9.91 0.66
C ARG A 25 -8.32 10.33 -0.80
N ARG A 26 -8.86 11.50 -1.19
CA ARG A 26 -8.77 11.99 -2.57
C ARG A 26 -7.35 12.38 -2.97
N ILE A 27 -6.61 13.06 -2.08
CA ILE A 27 -5.20 13.41 -2.34
C ILE A 27 -4.35 12.13 -2.40
N LYS A 28 -4.55 11.20 -1.46
CA LYS A 28 -3.83 9.92 -1.44
C LYS A 28 -4.08 9.12 -2.72
N ALA A 29 -5.33 9.04 -3.18
CA ALA A 29 -5.67 8.42 -4.45
C ALA A 29 -4.97 9.12 -5.64
N ALA A 30 -4.98 10.45 -5.69
CA ALA A 30 -4.30 11.20 -6.75
C ALA A 30 -2.78 10.94 -6.81
N ILE A 31 -2.14 10.74 -5.66
CA ILE A 31 -0.73 10.35 -5.59
C ILE A 31 -0.56 8.89 -6.10
N PHE A 32 -1.43 7.98 -5.68
CA PHE A 32 -1.36 6.57 -6.06
C PHE A 32 -1.65 6.35 -7.55
N ASP A 33 -2.53 7.15 -8.12
CA ASP A 33 -2.87 7.10 -9.54
C ASP A 33 -1.91 7.91 -10.42
N PHE A 34 -0.86 8.49 -9.83
CA PHE A 34 0.10 9.36 -10.52
C PHE A 34 -0.54 10.59 -11.21
N VAL A 35 -1.65 11.05 -10.69
CA VAL A 35 -2.26 12.35 -11.04
C VAL A 35 -1.46 13.50 -10.41
N LEU A 36 -0.96 13.29 -9.18
CA LEU A 36 0.09 14.08 -8.54
C LEU A 36 1.39 13.28 -8.62
N LEU A 37 2.36 13.79 -9.34
CA LEU A 37 3.59 13.05 -9.64
C LEU A 37 4.61 13.13 -8.50
N PRO A 38 5.41 12.08 -8.26
CA PRO A 38 6.55 12.13 -7.36
C PRO A 38 7.49 13.30 -7.69
N GLY A 39 7.75 14.15 -6.68
CA GLY A 39 8.52 15.38 -6.82
C GLY A 39 7.72 16.60 -7.32
N GLU A 40 6.46 16.45 -7.72
CA GLU A 40 5.59 17.56 -8.12
C GLU A 40 5.31 18.49 -6.94
N GLY A 41 5.50 19.81 -7.16
CA GLY A 41 5.16 20.86 -6.20
C GLY A 41 3.73 21.37 -6.40
N PHE A 42 3.04 21.63 -5.30
CA PHE A 42 1.69 22.23 -5.29
C PHE A 42 1.43 23.06 -4.02
N THR A 43 0.39 23.87 -4.03
CA THR A 43 -0.05 24.63 -2.86
C THR A 43 -1.34 24.07 -2.26
N GLU A 44 -1.63 24.41 -0.98
CA GLU A 44 -2.93 24.12 -0.37
C GLU A 44 -4.09 24.69 -1.19
N THR A 45 -3.88 25.85 -1.80
CA THR A 45 -4.89 26.54 -2.62
C THR A 45 -5.19 25.77 -3.89
N ASP A 46 -4.16 25.24 -4.57
CA ASP A 46 -4.34 24.43 -5.79
C ASP A 46 -5.16 23.17 -5.50
N ILE A 47 -4.82 22.47 -4.41
CA ILE A 47 -5.55 21.26 -4.01
C ILE A 47 -6.97 21.60 -3.55
N ALA A 48 -7.16 22.67 -2.77
CA ALA A 48 -8.48 23.10 -2.31
C ALA A 48 -9.41 23.39 -3.50
N GLN A 49 -8.87 24.05 -4.53
CA GLN A 49 -9.58 24.34 -5.77
C GLN A 49 -9.96 23.08 -6.54
N ARG A 50 -9.00 22.14 -6.72
CA ARG A 50 -9.24 20.84 -7.40
C ARG A 50 -10.26 19.96 -6.67
N LEU A 51 -10.32 20.06 -5.34
CA LEU A 51 -11.22 19.26 -4.51
C LEU A 51 -12.58 19.92 -4.24
N ASP A 52 -12.75 21.20 -4.60
CA ASP A 52 -13.89 22.04 -4.24
C ASP A 52 -14.11 22.09 -2.72
N MET A 53 -13.02 22.41 -2.01
CA MET A 53 -12.98 22.45 -0.55
C MET A 53 -12.30 23.73 -0.05
N SER A 54 -12.54 24.10 1.23
CA SER A 54 -11.75 25.12 1.89
C SER A 54 -10.32 24.61 2.20
N ARG A 55 -9.40 25.53 2.47
CA ARG A 55 -7.98 25.17 2.76
C ARG A 55 -7.80 24.39 4.06
N THR A 56 -8.66 24.61 5.06
CA THR A 56 -8.51 23.98 6.39
C THR A 56 -8.50 22.45 6.31
N PRO A 57 -9.52 21.75 5.78
CA PRO A 57 -9.52 20.29 5.68
C PRO A 57 -8.40 19.75 4.76
N VAL A 58 -8.00 20.52 3.75
CA VAL A 58 -6.87 20.16 2.87
C VAL A 58 -5.55 20.18 3.64
N ARG A 59 -5.32 21.21 4.45
CA ARG A 59 -4.12 21.33 5.28
C ARG A 59 -4.02 20.18 6.29
N GLU A 60 -5.11 19.85 6.97
CA GLU A 60 -5.16 18.71 7.90
C GLU A 60 -4.84 17.40 7.19
N ALA A 61 -5.41 17.17 6.00
CA ALA A 61 -5.11 16.01 5.18
C ALA A 61 -3.63 15.96 4.76
N LEU A 62 -3.05 17.08 4.37
CA LEU A 62 -1.64 17.17 3.95
C LEU A 62 -0.67 16.91 5.10
N PHE A 63 -0.94 17.41 6.30
CA PHE A 63 -0.13 17.07 7.47
C PHE A 63 -0.17 15.58 7.80
N ARG A 64 -1.33 14.94 7.65
CA ARG A 64 -1.44 13.49 7.83
C ARG A 64 -0.64 12.73 6.77
N LEU A 65 -0.73 13.15 5.50
CA LEU A 65 0.05 12.56 4.40
C LEU A 65 1.56 12.80 4.55
N GLU A 66 1.97 13.91 5.19
CA GLU A 66 3.37 14.17 5.53
C GLU A 66 3.88 13.20 6.60
N LEU A 67 3.11 12.97 7.66
CA LEU A 67 3.44 11.98 8.70
C LEU A 67 3.56 10.56 8.12
N GLU A 68 2.76 10.25 7.11
CA GLU A 68 2.83 8.98 6.37
C GLU A 68 3.95 8.96 5.31
N GLY A 69 4.62 10.09 5.04
CA GLY A 69 5.72 10.19 4.10
C GLY A 69 5.33 10.30 2.62
N TYR A 70 4.06 10.60 2.30
CA TYR A 70 3.59 10.75 0.91
C TYR A 70 3.84 12.15 0.34
N VAL A 71 3.87 13.15 1.19
CA VAL A 71 4.20 14.54 0.82
C VAL A 71 5.20 15.11 1.80
N GLN A 72 5.84 16.21 1.43
CA GLN A 72 6.77 16.95 2.28
C GLN A 72 6.57 18.44 2.10
N VAL A 73 6.81 19.22 3.16
CA VAL A 73 6.77 20.68 3.09
C VAL A 73 7.89 21.19 2.18
N ALA A 74 7.54 22.04 1.21
CA ALA A 74 8.49 22.69 0.34
C ALA A 74 9.03 23.97 0.96
N PHE A 75 10.31 24.26 0.73
CA PHE A 75 10.92 25.51 1.15
C PHE A 75 10.22 26.70 0.48
N ARG A 76 9.78 27.72 1.25
CA ARG A 76 9.10 28.95 0.84
C ARG A 76 7.62 28.88 0.47
N SER A 77 6.88 27.96 1.01
CA SER A 77 5.43 27.78 0.88
C SER A 77 5.00 26.74 -0.17
N GLY A 78 4.36 25.74 0.31
CA GLY A 78 3.77 24.69 -0.50
C GLY A 78 4.16 23.30 -0.03
N TRP A 79 3.86 22.34 -0.87
CA TRP A 79 4.03 20.93 -0.65
C TRP A 79 4.62 20.28 -1.89
N ASN A 80 5.40 19.24 -1.71
CA ASN A 80 5.83 18.36 -2.80
C ASN A 80 5.36 16.95 -2.52
N VAL A 81 4.94 16.23 -3.55
CA VAL A 81 4.82 14.77 -3.46
C VAL A 81 6.21 14.21 -3.18
N ALA A 82 6.32 13.31 -2.23
CA ALA A 82 7.61 12.67 -1.91
C ALA A 82 8.22 12.05 -3.18
N PRO A 83 9.50 12.26 -3.45
CA PRO A 83 10.15 11.67 -4.61
C PRO A 83 10.15 10.14 -4.47
N PHE A 84 9.97 9.45 -5.59
CA PHE A 84 9.98 8.00 -5.60
C PHE A 84 11.41 7.47 -5.46
N ASP A 85 11.66 6.69 -4.42
CA ASP A 85 12.95 6.08 -4.13
C ASP A 85 12.94 4.58 -4.47
N PHE A 86 13.47 4.23 -5.64
CA PHE A 86 13.57 2.84 -6.08
C PHE A 86 14.47 1.98 -5.19
N ARG A 87 15.52 2.57 -4.59
CA ARG A 87 16.40 1.85 -3.68
C ARG A 87 15.67 1.46 -2.40
N LYS A 88 14.96 2.42 -1.80
CA LYS A 88 14.11 2.15 -0.64
C LYS A 88 13.06 1.08 -0.95
N LEU A 89 12.45 1.13 -2.14
CA LEU A 89 11.50 0.12 -2.58
C LEU A 89 12.15 -1.27 -2.61
N GLU A 90 13.33 -1.42 -3.21
CA GLU A 90 14.06 -2.68 -3.27
C GLU A 90 14.38 -3.22 -1.88
N GLU A 91 14.88 -2.36 -0.98
CA GLU A 91 15.17 -2.71 0.41
C GLU A 91 13.90 -3.18 1.18
N LEU A 92 12.75 -2.53 0.96
CA LEU A 92 11.48 -2.94 1.56
C LEU A 92 10.98 -4.30 1.03
N TYR A 93 11.13 -4.57 -0.28
CA TYR A 93 10.78 -5.88 -0.85
C TYR A 93 11.69 -7.00 -0.31
N ASP A 94 12.98 -6.74 -0.13
CA ASP A 94 13.91 -7.70 0.45
C ASP A 94 13.53 -8.02 1.90
N LEU A 95 13.18 -6.99 2.68
CA LEU A 95 12.70 -7.17 4.06
C LEU A 95 11.37 -7.92 4.11
N ARG A 96 10.45 -7.65 3.18
CA ARG A 96 9.20 -8.37 3.02
C ARG A 96 9.43 -9.87 2.81
N VAL A 97 10.35 -10.23 1.90
CA VAL A 97 10.71 -11.63 1.63
C VAL A 97 11.23 -12.32 2.89
N LEU A 98 12.10 -11.65 3.67
CA LEU A 98 12.66 -12.20 4.90
C LEU A 98 11.55 -12.48 5.93
N ILE A 99 10.68 -11.52 6.17
CA ILE A 99 9.60 -11.61 7.16
C ILE A 99 8.60 -12.70 6.76
N GLU A 100 8.14 -12.69 5.52
CA GLU A 100 7.10 -13.61 5.06
C GLU A 100 7.61 -15.05 4.95
N CYS A 101 8.85 -15.27 4.49
CA CYS A 101 9.46 -16.60 4.51
C CYS A 101 9.61 -17.13 5.93
N HIS A 102 10.01 -16.32 6.89
CA HIS A 102 10.08 -16.74 8.29
C HIS A 102 8.69 -17.02 8.88
N ALA A 103 7.66 -16.25 8.48
CA ALA A 103 6.28 -16.54 8.87
C ALA A 103 5.83 -17.90 8.35
N VAL A 104 6.16 -18.27 7.11
CA VAL A 104 5.88 -19.59 6.54
C VAL A 104 6.56 -20.72 7.34
N ASP A 105 7.83 -20.55 7.75
CA ASP A 105 8.50 -21.53 8.60
C ASP A 105 7.75 -21.75 9.90
N ARG A 106 7.34 -20.68 10.57
CA ARG A 106 6.57 -20.76 11.82
C ARG A 106 5.21 -21.41 11.64
N LEU A 107 4.46 -21.06 10.57
CA LEU A 107 3.17 -21.65 10.26
C LEU A 107 3.29 -23.16 10.01
N CYS A 108 4.28 -23.60 9.23
CA CYS A 108 4.49 -24.99 8.92
C CYS A 108 4.93 -25.83 10.16
N ALA A 109 5.64 -25.20 11.11
CA ALA A 109 6.06 -25.82 12.35
C ALA A 109 4.99 -25.81 13.45
N ALA A 110 3.99 -24.94 13.37
CA ALA A 110 2.98 -24.75 14.42
C ALA A 110 2.12 -26.01 14.64
N ALA A 111 1.88 -26.37 15.91
CA ALA A 111 1.01 -27.47 16.30
C ALA A 111 0.10 -27.04 17.47
N PRO A 112 -1.24 -26.90 17.24
CA PRO A 112 -1.93 -27.05 15.95
C PRO A 112 -1.57 -25.95 14.94
N MET A 113 -1.84 -26.21 13.65
CA MET A 113 -1.73 -25.17 12.62
C MET A 113 -2.79 -24.10 12.87
N PRO A 114 -2.43 -22.82 12.81
CA PRO A 114 -3.40 -21.72 12.88
C PRO A 114 -4.48 -21.84 11.81
N ASP A 115 -5.67 -21.32 12.12
CA ASP A 115 -6.76 -21.29 11.15
C ASP A 115 -6.47 -20.30 10.01
N LEU A 116 -6.43 -20.82 8.79
CA LEU A 116 -6.29 -20.06 7.54
C LEU A 116 -7.58 -20.12 6.70
N GLY A 117 -8.73 -20.34 7.32
CA GLY A 117 -10.02 -20.51 6.65
C GLY A 117 -10.39 -19.32 5.77
N LEU A 118 -10.13 -18.11 6.21
CA LEU A 118 -10.36 -16.90 5.41
C LEU A 118 -9.55 -16.91 4.09
N LEU A 119 -8.28 -17.31 4.16
CA LEU A 119 -7.45 -17.40 2.95
C LEU A 119 -7.92 -18.49 1.99
N LYS A 120 -8.40 -19.62 2.53
CA LYS A 120 -8.97 -20.69 1.70
C LYS A 120 -10.20 -20.23 0.94
N GLY A 121 -11.09 -19.49 1.61
CA GLY A 121 -12.33 -18.97 1.03
C GLY A 121 -12.12 -17.96 -0.08
N VAL A 122 -10.95 -17.32 -0.15
CA VAL A 122 -10.60 -16.35 -1.19
C VAL A 122 -9.76 -16.99 -2.31
N TRP A 123 -8.71 -17.75 -1.94
CA TRP A 123 -7.67 -18.17 -2.88
C TRP A 123 -7.77 -19.61 -3.38
N LEU A 124 -8.64 -20.43 -2.78
CA LEU A 124 -8.87 -21.82 -3.23
C LEU A 124 -10.26 -22.01 -3.87
N VAL A 125 -10.80 -20.94 -4.45
CA VAL A 125 -12.08 -20.95 -5.15
C VAL A 125 -11.92 -21.31 -6.64
N PRO A 126 -12.98 -21.85 -7.28
CA PRO A 126 -13.02 -22.02 -8.73
C PRO A 126 -12.84 -20.68 -9.47
N GLU A 127 -12.38 -20.74 -10.72
CA GLU A 127 -12.13 -19.54 -11.53
C GLU A 127 -13.37 -18.66 -11.67
N ALA A 128 -14.57 -19.25 -11.79
CA ALA A 128 -15.82 -18.54 -11.90
C ALA A 128 -16.19 -17.69 -10.67
N ASP A 129 -15.62 -18.01 -9.51
CA ASP A 129 -15.89 -17.33 -8.24
C ASP A 129 -14.78 -16.34 -7.85
N ARG A 130 -13.78 -16.15 -8.73
CA ARG A 130 -12.67 -15.21 -8.50
C ARG A 130 -13.13 -13.77 -8.71
N GLN A 131 -12.66 -12.88 -7.86
CA GLN A 131 -12.84 -11.43 -8.05
C GLN A 131 -12.06 -10.94 -9.26
N SER A 132 -12.67 -9.99 -9.99
CA SER A 132 -12.07 -9.36 -11.17
C SER A 132 -11.87 -7.85 -11.01
N ASP A 133 -12.45 -7.23 -9.98
CA ASP A 133 -12.21 -5.82 -9.67
C ASP A 133 -10.77 -5.62 -9.19
N THR A 134 -10.06 -4.70 -9.84
CA THR A 134 -8.64 -4.47 -9.62
C THR A 134 -8.32 -3.97 -8.21
N ALA A 135 -9.18 -3.10 -7.65
CA ALA A 135 -9.01 -2.55 -6.32
C ALA A 135 -9.28 -3.60 -5.24
N GLU A 136 -10.35 -4.38 -5.42
CA GLU A 136 -10.67 -5.49 -4.50
C GLU A 136 -9.58 -6.55 -4.50
N VAL A 137 -9.04 -6.94 -5.66
CA VAL A 137 -7.96 -7.93 -5.73
C VAL A 137 -6.68 -7.41 -5.11
N ALA A 138 -6.35 -6.12 -5.25
CA ALA A 138 -5.20 -5.52 -4.58
C ALA A 138 -5.33 -5.56 -3.04
N ASP A 139 -6.53 -5.30 -2.51
CA ASP A 139 -6.80 -5.37 -1.08
C ASP A 139 -6.78 -6.84 -0.57
N LEU A 140 -7.30 -7.79 -1.35
CA LEU A 140 -7.22 -9.23 -1.05
C LEU A 140 -5.77 -9.75 -1.07
N ASP A 141 -4.95 -9.30 -2.02
CA ASP A 141 -3.53 -9.63 -2.09
C ASP A 141 -2.78 -9.11 -0.85
N GLU A 142 -3.03 -7.87 -0.44
CA GLU A 142 -2.45 -7.32 0.80
C GLU A 142 -2.90 -8.13 2.03
N ALA A 143 -4.19 -8.48 2.09
CA ALA A 143 -4.75 -9.29 3.17
C ALA A 143 -4.16 -10.71 3.20
N PHE A 144 -3.83 -11.33 2.06
CA PHE A 144 -3.17 -12.63 2.01
C PHE A 144 -1.84 -12.62 2.77
N HIS A 145 -0.97 -11.68 2.43
CA HIS A 145 0.37 -11.58 3.01
C HIS A 145 0.33 -11.21 4.50
N SER A 146 -0.49 -10.21 4.86
CA SER A 146 -0.64 -9.79 6.25
C SER A 146 -1.25 -10.88 7.14
N THR A 147 -2.18 -11.67 6.61
CA THR A 147 -2.78 -12.81 7.34
C THR A 147 -1.76 -13.91 7.56
N LEU A 148 -0.94 -14.26 6.57
CA LEU A 148 0.14 -15.25 6.75
C LEU A 148 1.10 -14.83 7.87
N VAL A 149 1.53 -13.57 7.86
CA VAL A 149 2.47 -13.06 8.87
C VAL A 149 1.82 -12.98 10.25
N SER A 150 0.58 -12.52 10.35
CA SER A 150 -0.13 -12.41 11.64
C SER A 150 -0.41 -13.78 12.25
N ALA A 151 -0.82 -14.76 11.43
CA ALA A 151 -1.09 -16.11 11.86
C ALA A 151 0.17 -16.86 12.36
N ALA A 152 1.37 -16.39 12.01
CA ALA A 152 2.63 -16.92 12.52
C ALA A 152 2.86 -16.62 14.02
N GLY A 153 2.00 -15.83 14.68
CA GLY A 153 1.97 -15.59 16.12
C GLY A 153 3.13 -14.77 16.65
N ASN A 154 3.73 -13.90 15.83
CA ASN A 154 4.73 -12.92 16.25
C ASN A 154 4.23 -11.51 15.96
N HIS A 155 3.74 -10.82 17.01
CA HIS A 155 3.12 -9.50 16.89
C HIS A 155 4.08 -8.42 16.40
N GLU A 156 5.35 -8.46 16.80
CA GLU A 156 6.36 -7.49 16.34
C GLU A 156 6.68 -7.70 14.85
N MET A 157 6.75 -8.96 14.41
CA MET A 157 6.89 -9.29 13.01
C MET A 157 5.72 -8.75 12.16
N ALA A 158 4.49 -8.93 12.67
CA ALA A 158 3.29 -8.41 12.02
C ALA A 158 3.29 -6.87 11.97
N ARG A 159 3.73 -6.19 13.04
CA ARG A 159 3.87 -4.74 13.08
C ARG A 159 4.86 -4.23 12.04
N VAL A 160 6.07 -4.81 12.01
CA VAL A 160 7.10 -4.42 11.03
C VAL A 160 6.64 -4.72 9.60
N HIS A 161 5.97 -5.86 9.37
CA HIS A 161 5.41 -6.20 8.06
C HIS A 161 4.36 -5.19 7.60
N ALA A 162 3.51 -4.68 8.51
CA ALA A 162 2.53 -3.63 8.19
C ALA A 162 3.23 -2.33 7.76
N GLU A 163 4.30 -1.91 8.44
CA GLU A 163 5.10 -0.74 8.05
C GLU A 163 5.77 -0.91 6.67
N VAL A 164 6.30 -2.10 6.39
CA VAL A 164 6.85 -2.45 5.06
C VAL A 164 5.75 -2.39 4.01
N THR A 165 4.58 -2.97 4.28
CA THR A 165 3.43 -2.97 3.39
C THR A 165 2.95 -1.55 3.08
N ASP A 166 2.87 -0.68 4.08
CA ASP A 166 2.51 0.74 3.89
C ASP A 166 3.52 1.45 2.99
N GLY A 167 4.82 1.16 3.15
CA GLY A 167 5.88 1.76 2.35
C GLY A 167 5.85 1.37 0.87
N ILE A 168 5.32 0.19 0.53
CA ILE A 168 5.24 -0.30 -0.86
C ILE A 168 3.82 -0.22 -1.45
N ARG A 169 2.80 0.13 -0.66
CA ARG A 169 1.38 0.11 -1.07
C ARG A 169 1.12 0.93 -2.33
N ILE A 170 1.77 2.09 -2.44
CA ILE A 170 1.63 2.99 -3.61
C ILE A 170 1.89 2.27 -4.93
N VAL A 171 2.92 1.43 -4.94
CA VAL A 171 3.38 0.77 -6.16
C VAL A 171 2.73 -0.59 -6.36
N ARG A 172 2.36 -1.31 -5.28
CA ARG A 172 1.67 -2.60 -5.39
C ARG A 172 0.33 -2.50 -6.11
N ARG A 173 -0.42 -1.42 -5.93
CA ARG A 173 -1.67 -1.19 -6.67
C ARG A 173 -1.49 -1.14 -8.18
N LEU A 174 -0.30 -0.76 -8.66
CA LEU A 174 0.02 -0.76 -10.09
C LEU A 174 0.10 -2.17 -10.69
N ASP A 175 0.46 -3.18 -9.88
CA ASP A 175 0.57 -4.56 -10.32
C ASP A 175 -0.77 -5.10 -10.85
N PHE A 176 -1.87 -4.69 -10.21
CA PHE A 176 -3.23 -5.16 -10.54
C PHE A 176 -3.93 -4.40 -11.66
N THR A 177 -3.27 -3.49 -12.35
CA THR A 177 -3.86 -2.79 -13.51
C THR A 177 -4.06 -3.68 -14.74
N GLN A 178 -3.54 -4.92 -14.71
CA GLN A 178 -3.60 -5.87 -15.81
C GLN A 178 -4.36 -7.14 -15.40
N ALA A 179 -5.39 -7.52 -16.16
CA ALA A 179 -6.19 -8.72 -15.88
C ALA A 179 -5.36 -10.02 -15.84
N ALA A 180 -4.33 -10.13 -16.69
CA ALA A 180 -3.42 -11.29 -16.67
C ALA A 180 -2.68 -11.43 -15.33
N ARG A 181 -2.36 -10.32 -14.66
CA ARG A 181 -1.73 -10.34 -13.35
C ARG A 181 -2.69 -10.82 -12.27
N ILE A 182 -3.96 -10.42 -12.33
CA ILE A 182 -5.00 -10.89 -11.42
C ILE A 182 -5.10 -12.42 -11.46
N ALA A 183 -5.22 -13.00 -12.67
CA ALA A 183 -5.31 -14.46 -12.83
C ALA A 183 -4.07 -15.17 -12.29
N ALA A 184 -2.86 -14.66 -12.61
CA ALA A 184 -1.60 -15.20 -12.12
C ALA A 184 -1.51 -15.16 -10.59
N THR A 185 -1.95 -14.07 -9.95
CA THR A 185 -1.95 -13.91 -8.49
C THR A 185 -2.82 -14.98 -7.82
N TYR A 186 -4.02 -15.25 -8.33
CA TYR A 186 -4.87 -16.32 -7.81
C TYR A 186 -4.16 -17.68 -7.86
N ASP A 187 -3.53 -18.02 -8.97
CA ASP A 187 -2.85 -19.31 -9.14
C ASP A 187 -1.60 -19.40 -8.25
N GLU A 188 -0.84 -18.33 -8.11
CA GLU A 188 0.35 -18.23 -7.26
C GLU A 188 -0.04 -18.39 -5.79
N HIS A 189 -1.02 -17.61 -5.30
CA HIS A 189 -1.50 -17.67 -3.93
C HIS A 189 -2.10 -19.03 -3.59
N ALA A 190 -2.87 -19.63 -4.50
CA ALA A 190 -3.40 -20.97 -4.32
C ALA A 190 -2.28 -22.01 -4.14
N LYS A 191 -1.19 -21.93 -4.93
CA LYS A 191 -0.03 -22.83 -4.82
C LYS A 191 0.70 -22.63 -3.49
N ILE A 192 0.95 -21.37 -3.10
CA ILE A 192 1.59 -21.03 -1.82
C ILE A 192 0.76 -21.58 -0.66
N LEU A 193 -0.54 -21.27 -0.64
CA LEU A 193 -1.43 -21.66 0.45
C LEU A 193 -1.53 -23.20 0.58
N ARG A 194 -1.65 -23.92 -0.54
CA ARG A 194 -1.64 -25.40 -0.54
C ARG A 194 -0.34 -25.96 0.04
N ALA A 195 0.80 -25.36 -0.28
CA ALA A 195 2.10 -25.79 0.25
C ALA A 195 2.20 -25.53 1.77
N VAL A 196 1.71 -24.38 2.26
CA VAL A 196 1.64 -24.06 3.70
C VAL A 196 0.74 -25.04 4.43
N LEU A 197 -0.48 -25.28 3.92
CA LEU A 197 -1.45 -26.22 4.51
C LEU A 197 -0.92 -27.66 4.54
N ALA A 198 -0.09 -28.04 3.57
CA ALA A 198 0.60 -29.33 3.53
C ALA A 198 1.88 -29.36 4.39
N ARG A 199 2.18 -28.29 5.14
CA ARG A 199 3.39 -28.14 5.98
C ARG A 199 4.72 -28.28 5.22
N ARG A 200 4.71 -27.93 3.93
CA ARG A 200 5.89 -27.99 3.05
C ARG A 200 6.60 -26.64 3.05
N ALA A 201 7.37 -26.35 4.10
CA ALA A 201 7.97 -25.02 4.30
C ALA A 201 8.87 -24.58 3.13
N GLU A 202 9.83 -25.43 2.69
CA GLU A 202 10.74 -25.04 1.61
C GLU A 202 10.03 -24.78 0.26
N PRO A 203 9.13 -25.64 -0.24
CA PRO A 203 8.32 -25.33 -1.42
C PRO A 203 7.48 -24.08 -1.26
N ALA A 204 6.86 -23.85 -0.10
CA ALA A 204 6.04 -22.67 0.15
C ALA A 204 6.87 -21.40 0.11
N LYS A 205 8.06 -21.38 0.74
CA LYS A 205 8.99 -20.23 0.71
C LYS A 205 9.50 -19.93 -0.69
N LEU A 206 9.83 -20.97 -1.47
CA LEU A 206 10.27 -20.80 -2.85
C LEU A 206 9.19 -20.14 -3.71
N LEU A 207 7.95 -20.64 -3.62
CA LEU A 207 6.80 -20.07 -4.33
C LEU A 207 6.51 -18.63 -3.90
N LEU A 208 6.53 -18.38 -2.59
CA LEU A 208 6.29 -17.05 -2.03
C LEU A 208 7.36 -16.04 -2.46
N ARG A 209 8.63 -16.42 -2.39
CA ARG A 209 9.74 -15.59 -2.88
C ARG A 209 9.58 -15.28 -4.36
N SER A 210 9.32 -16.29 -5.19
CA SER A 210 9.12 -16.11 -6.63
C SER A 210 7.96 -15.16 -6.93
N HIS A 211 6.85 -15.27 -6.19
CA HIS A 211 5.70 -14.40 -6.30
C HIS A 211 6.06 -12.93 -5.97
N ILE A 212 6.73 -12.70 -4.84
CA ILE A 212 7.13 -11.36 -4.41
C ILE A 212 8.12 -10.72 -5.38
N GLU A 213 9.10 -11.48 -5.86
CA GLU A 213 10.09 -10.99 -6.84
C GLU A 213 9.46 -10.69 -8.21
N ALA A 214 8.50 -11.47 -8.64
CA ALA A 214 7.74 -11.20 -9.87
C ALA A 214 6.94 -9.89 -9.75
N SER A 215 6.25 -9.68 -8.62
CA SER A 215 5.55 -8.43 -8.33
C SER A 215 6.52 -7.24 -8.28
N LYS A 216 7.67 -7.37 -7.59
CA LYS A 216 8.72 -6.34 -7.52
C LYS A 216 9.17 -5.90 -8.93
N ALA A 217 9.43 -6.87 -9.81
CA ALA A 217 9.90 -6.60 -11.16
C ALA A 217 8.83 -5.88 -12.01
N GLU A 218 7.57 -6.32 -11.94
CA GLU A 218 6.48 -5.72 -12.73
C GLU A 218 6.15 -4.31 -12.22
N VAL A 219 6.05 -4.11 -10.91
CA VAL A 219 5.84 -2.81 -10.29
C VAL A 219 6.92 -1.81 -10.70
N ARG A 220 8.18 -2.21 -10.68
CA ARG A 220 9.31 -1.36 -11.11
C ARG A 220 9.15 -0.92 -12.57
N LYS A 221 8.81 -1.85 -13.46
CA LYS A 221 8.60 -1.60 -14.89
C LYS A 221 7.44 -0.63 -15.12
N ILE A 222 6.28 -0.85 -14.49
CA ILE A 222 5.10 0.00 -14.62
C ILE A 222 5.40 1.41 -14.07
N THR A 223 6.05 1.50 -12.91
CA THR A 223 6.40 2.79 -12.30
C THR A 223 7.31 3.62 -13.19
N ILE A 224 8.37 3.01 -13.75
CA ILE A 224 9.28 3.70 -14.67
C ILE A 224 8.52 4.18 -15.91
N HIS A 225 7.65 3.35 -16.48
CA HIS A 225 6.84 3.72 -17.64
C HIS A 225 5.89 4.89 -17.32
N LYS A 226 5.17 4.85 -16.21
CA LYS A 226 4.28 5.95 -15.80
C LYS A 226 5.03 7.25 -15.57
N LEU A 227 6.17 7.22 -14.87
CA LEU A 227 7.00 8.40 -14.65
C LEU A 227 7.53 8.99 -15.96
N HIS A 228 7.90 8.15 -16.92
CA HIS A 228 8.35 8.58 -18.25
C HIS A 228 7.22 9.22 -19.04
N SER A 229 6.05 8.56 -19.11
CA SER A 229 4.88 9.05 -19.86
C SER A 229 4.35 10.37 -19.32
N ALA A 230 4.37 10.54 -17.98
CA ALA A 230 3.92 11.78 -17.33
C ALA A 230 4.89 12.97 -17.52
N ARG A 231 6.17 12.70 -17.82
CA ARG A 231 7.18 13.75 -18.10
C ARG A 231 7.28 14.12 -19.59
N SER A 232 6.73 13.30 -20.48
CA SER A 232 6.69 13.62 -21.91
C SER A 232 5.56 14.62 -22.13
N PRO A 233 5.83 15.84 -22.65
CA PRO A 233 4.76 16.75 -23.03
C PRO A 233 3.92 16.04 -24.09
N VAL A 234 2.60 16.03 -23.90
CA VAL A 234 1.65 15.62 -24.93
C VAL A 234 1.93 16.53 -26.12
N SER A 235 2.53 15.95 -27.17
CA SER A 235 2.57 16.60 -28.46
C SER A 235 1.13 16.58 -28.99
N GLU A 236 0.38 17.61 -28.63
CA GLU A 236 -0.83 17.95 -29.38
C GLU A 236 -0.36 18.42 -30.77
N LEU A 237 -0.50 17.56 -31.75
CA LEU A 237 -0.55 17.90 -33.18
C LEU A 237 -1.99 17.92 -33.62
#